data_4213cd9ced1cde8bbd624651bfa93918
#
_entry.id   4213cd9ced1cde8bbd624651bfa93918
#
_cell.length_a   1.000
_cell.length_b   1.000
_cell.length_c   1.000
_cell.angle_alpha   90.00
_cell.angle_beta   90.00
_cell.angle_gamma   90.00
#
_symmetry.space_group_name_H-M   'P 1'
#
loop_
_entity.id
_entity.type
_entity.pdbx_description
1 polymer ?
#
loop_
_entity_poly.entity_id
_entity_poly.type
_entity_poly.pdbx_seq_one_letter_code
_entity_poly.pdbx_strand_id
1 'polypeptide(L)'
;LFDDEDDYDDDADDYSDDHGRTGIAKDDYSDSAFGPGADDEEDAASEEEAYTSDDEYYEDEYAEEEQDMKDQKRKKKNRVWGIILAIEVVAAIVIGVLFVKAYINNTYNKMQYKELKDTHINEDLDEETVKKMTGYTNIALFGIDTRDAGMVDEGVRSDSIIICSINNDTQEVKLLSLYRDTYLELCNDSQSYEKAAHAYAYGGAQGAVNMINKNLDLNITDYVAVNFTALTEAIDALGGIDIELKEEELYKLNQCIDEQMGVNGIYSDYVYDTGVVHLNGVQATAYSRIRSTDEGDITRTWRQRTVISKMIEAAKTAGISKLLDCINVVVDDVASSLTEEEIIDMAKSCFNYKLSTTTGFPFTIASPTMDEVSYVVACDLATNATALHRFLFDDMNYTPVSY
;
A
#
# COMPACT_ATOMS: atom_id res chain seq x y z
N LEU A 1 35.36 -45.42 -7.45
CA LEU A 1 35.24 -46.70 -8.18
C LEU A 1 33.89 -46.75 -8.86
N PHE A 2 34.01 -46.81 -10.22
CA PHE A 2 32.98 -46.88 -11.26
C PHE A 2 32.25 -45.57 -11.51
N ASP A 3 32.52 -44.71 -12.54
CA ASP A 3 32.63 -44.88 -14.03
C ASP A 3 31.42 -45.55 -14.64
N ASP A 4 30.80 -44.76 -15.53
CA ASP A 4 30.36 -44.97 -16.88
C ASP A 4 29.46 -43.74 -17.25
N GLU A 5 29.83 -42.85 -18.09
CA GLU A 5 29.93 -42.63 -19.54
C GLU A 5 28.80 -43.29 -20.35
N ASP A 6 28.40 -42.48 -21.32
CA ASP A 6 27.76 -42.68 -22.62
C ASP A 6 26.32 -42.06 -22.70
N ASP A 7 25.87 -41.45 -23.71
CA ASP A 7 26.41 -40.96 -24.99
C ASP A 7 25.21 -40.24 -25.72
N TYR A 8 25.55 -39.20 -26.46
CA TYR A 8 24.97 -38.68 -27.69
C TYR A 8 23.54 -39.09 -28.14
N ASP A 9 22.74 -38.10 -28.53
CA ASP A 9 22.44 -37.89 -29.95
C ASP A 9 21.86 -36.52 -30.25
N ASP A 10 22.51 -35.87 -31.21
CA ASP A 10 22.03 -34.79 -32.08
C ASP A 10 20.87 -35.28 -32.96
N ASP A 11 19.93 -34.41 -33.24
CA ASP A 11 19.32 -34.30 -34.55
C ASP A 11 18.83 -32.88 -34.82
N ALA A 12 19.54 -32.23 -35.72
CA ALA A 12 19.14 -31.05 -36.49
C ALA A 12 18.42 -31.48 -37.78
N ASP A 13 17.39 -30.78 -38.15
CA ASP A 13 16.90 -30.57 -39.52
C ASP A 13 15.93 -29.37 -39.47
N ASP A 14 16.26 -28.22 -39.95
CA ASP A 14 16.43 -27.65 -41.27
C ASP A 14 15.24 -27.88 -42.22
N TYR A 15 14.59 -26.80 -42.59
CA TYR A 15 13.99 -26.43 -43.90
C TYR A 15 13.21 -25.11 -43.73
N SER A 16 13.78 -23.98 -44.11
CA SER A 16 13.82 -23.21 -45.38
C SER A 16 12.48 -22.87 -46.01
N ASP A 17 12.35 -21.55 -46.20
CA ASP A 17 11.79 -20.76 -47.31
C ASP A 17 10.37 -21.02 -47.82
N ASP A 18 9.56 -20.00 -47.86
CA ASP A 18 9.26 -19.36 -49.17
C ASP A 18 8.46 -18.05 -49.08
N HIS A 19 8.90 -17.14 -49.85
CA HIS A 19 8.44 -15.92 -50.44
C HIS A 19 6.94 -15.67 -50.64
N GLY A 20 6.56 -14.43 -50.53
CA GLY A 20 5.31 -13.88 -51.08
C GLY A 20 5.21 -12.34 -50.98
N ARG A 21 6.07 -11.65 -51.72
CA ARG A 21 5.93 -10.23 -52.12
C ARG A 21 4.87 -10.09 -53.19
N THR A 22 3.95 -9.12 -53.11
CA THR A 22 3.43 -8.26 -54.19
C THR A 22 2.79 -7.06 -53.48
N GLY A 23 3.09 -5.86 -53.71
CA GLY A 23 3.76 -5.06 -54.71
C GLY A 23 2.77 -4.58 -55.75
N ILE A 24 2.80 -3.25 -56.03
CA ILE A 24 2.25 -2.55 -57.20
C ILE A 24 0.92 -1.81 -56.89
N ALA A 25 0.70 -0.58 -57.31
CA ALA A 25 1.53 0.52 -57.83
C ALA A 25 0.68 1.81 -57.77
N LYS A 26 1.35 2.90 -57.69
CA LYS A 26 0.87 4.24 -58.07
C LYS A 26 0.62 4.27 -59.57
N ASP A 27 -0.39 5.00 -60.01
CA ASP A 27 -0.36 5.65 -61.32
C ASP A 27 -0.93 7.06 -61.23
N ASP A 28 -0.02 7.99 -61.38
CA ASP A 28 -0.21 9.33 -61.89
C ASP A 28 -0.64 9.27 -63.37
N TYR A 29 -1.54 10.11 -63.77
CA TYR A 29 -1.55 10.64 -65.12
C TYR A 29 -2.02 12.10 -65.14
N SER A 30 -1.09 12.92 -65.56
CA SER A 30 -1.22 14.33 -65.95
C SER A 30 -1.54 14.47 -67.46
N ASP A 31 -2.04 15.62 -67.77
CA ASP A 31 -1.90 16.41 -68.99
C ASP A 31 -2.67 16.03 -70.26
N SER A 32 -3.43 16.95 -70.73
CA SER A 32 -3.07 17.86 -71.83
C SER A 32 -4.26 18.68 -72.34
N ALA A 33 -4.11 19.94 -72.31
CA ALA A 33 -4.34 21.01 -73.23
C ALA A 33 -4.81 20.65 -74.64
N PHE A 34 -5.78 21.40 -75.15
CA PHE A 34 -5.83 22.02 -76.45
C PHE A 34 -6.99 23.02 -76.56
N GLY A 35 -6.75 24.28 -76.77
CA GLY A 35 -7.60 25.24 -77.44
C GLY A 35 -7.08 25.43 -78.86
N PRO A 36 -7.47 26.42 -79.66
CA PRO A 36 -8.64 27.29 -79.68
C PRO A 36 -9.31 27.31 -81.08
N GLY A 37 -10.39 28.00 -81.27
CA GLY A 37 -10.97 28.29 -82.58
C GLY A 37 -12.19 29.22 -82.43
N ALA A 38 -12.02 30.25 -82.85
CA ALA A 38 -12.40 31.53 -83.31
C ALA A 38 -13.70 31.48 -84.20
N ASP A 39 -14.39 32.59 -84.08
CA ASP A 39 -15.24 33.30 -85.02
C ASP A 39 -16.65 32.73 -85.25
N ASP A 40 -17.70 33.49 -84.99
CA ASP A 40 -18.33 34.48 -85.86
C ASP A 40 -19.44 35.26 -85.18
N GLU A 41 -19.48 36.54 -85.51
CA GLU A 41 -20.49 37.53 -85.17
C GLU A 41 -21.81 37.20 -85.89
N GLU A 42 -22.96 37.53 -85.26
CA GLU A 42 -23.97 38.36 -85.90
C GLU A 42 -25.09 38.74 -84.89
N ASP A 43 -25.36 40.00 -84.98
CA ASP A 43 -26.42 40.81 -84.36
C ASP A 43 -27.80 40.20 -84.33
N ALA A 44 -28.52 40.43 -83.23
CA ALA A 44 -29.94 40.88 -83.32
C ALA A 44 -30.33 41.52 -81.97
N ALA A 45 -30.81 42.73 -82.11
CA ALA A 45 -31.27 43.62 -81.05
C ALA A 45 -32.58 43.20 -80.36
N SER A 46 -32.67 43.73 -79.11
CA SER A 46 -33.85 44.17 -78.37
C SER A 46 -34.96 43.18 -78.08
N GLU A 47 -35.16 43.00 -76.80
CA GLU A 47 -36.38 43.41 -76.04
C GLU A 47 -36.08 43.36 -74.57
N GLU A 48 -36.06 44.58 -73.95
CA GLU A 48 -36.16 44.76 -72.53
C GLU A 48 -37.58 44.45 -72.11
N GLU A 49 -37.78 43.31 -71.44
CA GLU A 49 -38.91 43.15 -70.57
C GLU A 49 -38.41 43.29 -69.13
N ALA A 50 -38.94 44.37 -68.49
CA ALA A 50 -38.77 44.62 -67.07
C ALA A 50 -39.37 43.48 -66.26
N TYR A 51 -38.51 42.55 -65.75
CA TYR A 51 -38.89 41.61 -64.72
C TYR A 51 -38.88 42.36 -63.38
N THR A 52 -40.01 42.32 -62.71
CA THR A 52 -40.34 43.07 -61.54
C THR A 52 -39.62 42.55 -60.27
N SER A 53 -39.25 43.45 -59.38
CA SER A 53 -38.55 43.27 -58.12
C SER A 53 -39.22 42.35 -57.11
N ASP A 54 -40.30 41.67 -57.45
CA ASP A 54 -41.07 40.83 -56.53
C ASP A 54 -40.54 39.38 -56.48
N ASP A 55 -39.96 38.87 -57.52
CA ASP A 55 -39.46 37.49 -57.58
C ASP A 55 -38.12 37.34 -56.78
N GLU A 56 -37.25 38.34 -56.79
CA GLU A 56 -35.98 38.34 -56.01
C GLU A 56 -36.22 38.41 -54.51
N TYR A 57 -37.32 39.04 -54.05
CA TYR A 57 -37.71 39.12 -52.68
C TYR A 57 -38.22 37.77 -52.10
N TYR A 58 -38.91 36.99 -52.90
CA TYR A 58 -39.40 35.66 -52.52
C TYR A 58 -38.28 34.61 -52.51
N GLU A 59 -37.29 34.69 -53.39
CA GLU A 59 -36.14 33.75 -53.39
C GLU A 59 -35.25 33.95 -52.13
N ASP A 60 -35.05 35.19 -51.70
CA ASP A 60 -34.27 35.49 -50.47
C ASP A 60 -35.01 35.01 -49.20
N GLU A 61 -36.33 35.13 -49.09
CA GLU A 61 -37.11 34.66 -47.95
C GLU A 61 -37.12 33.12 -47.86
N TYR A 62 -37.19 32.40 -48.96
CA TYR A 62 -37.07 30.95 -48.99
C TYR A 62 -35.65 30.47 -48.68
N ALA A 63 -34.63 31.21 -49.08
CA ALA A 63 -33.26 30.91 -48.77
C ALA A 63 -32.96 31.09 -47.27
N GLU A 64 -33.47 32.12 -46.63
CA GLU A 64 -33.36 32.34 -45.17
C GLU A 64 -34.10 31.26 -44.36
N GLU A 65 -35.31 30.87 -44.75
CA GLU A 65 -36.05 29.78 -44.10
C GLU A 65 -35.34 28.42 -44.22
N GLU A 66 -34.77 28.11 -45.40
CA GLU A 66 -33.99 26.88 -45.58
C GLU A 66 -32.71 26.87 -44.74
N GLN A 67 -32.04 28.03 -44.61
CA GLN A 67 -30.87 28.21 -43.81
C GLN A 67 -31.19 28.03 -42.32
N ASP A 68 -32.29 28.64 -41.86
CA ASP A 68 -32.72 28.51 -40.45
C ASP A 68 -33.14 27.08 -40.12
N MET A 69 -33.80 26.37 -41.02
CA MET A 69 -34.13 24.96 -40.85
C MET A 69 -32.85 24.07 -40.83
N LYS A 70 -31.86 24.39 -41.61
CA LYS A 70 -30.53 23.68 -41.60
C LYS A 70 -29.83 23.93 -40.28
N ASP A 71 -29.83 25.15 -39.78
CA ASP A 71 -29.20 25.52 -38.51
C ASP A 71 -29.95 24.92 -37.31
N GLN A 72 -31.27 24.87 -37.31
CA GLN A 72 -32.04 24.19 -36.26
C GLN A 72 -31.77 22.68 -36.26
N LYS A 73 -31.71 22.04 -37.42
CA LYS A 73 -31.32 20.62 -37.53
C LYS A 73 -29.91 20.38 -37.03
N ARG A 74 -28.95 21.27 -37.34
CA ARG A 74 -27.58 21.22 -36.84
C ARG A 74 -27.48 21.39 -35.34
N LYS A 75 -28.21 22.38 -34.78
CA LYS A 75 -28.27 22.58 -33.32
C LYS A 75 -28.89 21.38 -32.60
N LYS A 76 -29.97 20.81 -33.15
CA LYS A 76 -30.61 19.59 -32.60
C LYS A 76 -29.66 18.39 -32.67
N LYS A 77 -28.96 18.20 -33.79
CA LYS A 77 -27.96 17.14 -33.96
C LYS A 77 -26.78 17.30 -32.95
N ASN A 78 -26.23 18.52 -32.79
CA ASN A 78 -25.15 18.80 -31.86
C ASN A 78 -25.57 18.57 -30.41
N ARG A 79 -26.83 18.91 -30.04
CA ARG A 79 -27.39 18.65 -28.73
C ARG A 79 -27.53 17.15 -28.45
N VAL A 80 -27.97 16.37 -29.43
CA VAL A 80 -28.07 14.91 -29.30
C VAL A 80 -26.70 14.31 -29.15
N TRP A 81 -25.70 14.73 -29.96
CA TRP A 81 -24.33 14.27 -29.82
C TRP A 81 -23.69 14.65 -28.47
N GLY A 82 -23.99 15.85 -27.94
CA GLY A 82 -23.55 16.26 -26.62
C GLY A 82 -24.15 15.39 -25.50
N ILE A 83 -25.41 14.96 -25.62
CA ILE A 83 -26.05 14.06 -24.67
C ILE A 83 -25.42 12.65 -24.75
N ILE A 84 -25.19 12.13 -25.96
CA ILE A 84 -24.54 10.83 -26.14
C ILE A 84 -23.14 10.84 -25.51
N LEU A 85 -22.33 11.86 -25.79
CA LEU A 85 -21.00 12.01 -25.20
C LEU A 85 -21.05 12.07 -23.67
N ALA A 86 -22.01 12.80 -23.11
CA ALA A 86 -22.19 12.88 -21.67
C ALA A 86 -22.54 11.50 -21.05
N ILE A 87 -23.39 10.72 -21.73
CA ILE A 87 -23.74 9.36 -21.30
C ILE A 87 -22.50 8.44 -21.39
N GLU A 88 -21.71 8.54 -22.45
CA GLU A 88 -20.47 7.75 -22.60
C GLU A 88 -19.45 8.08 -21.51
N VAL A 89 -19.27 9.35 -21.18
CA VAL A 89 -18.39 9.78 -20.07
C VAL A 89 -18.88 9.25 -18.74
N VAL A 90 -20.18 9.35 -18.44
CA VAL A 90 -20.75 8.79 -17.20
C VAL A 90 -20.59 7.27 -17.16
N ALA A 91 -20.84 6.58 -18.26
CA ALA A 91 -20.64 5.13 -18.36
C ALA A 91 -19.18 4.73 -18.14
N ALA A 92 -18.24 5.48 -18.71
CA ALA A 92 -16.79 5.25 -18.51
C ALA A 92 -16.38 5.45 -17.04
N ILE A 93 -16.92 6.47 -16.36
CA ILE A 93 -16.69 6.70 -14.93
C ILE A 93 -17.25 5.52 -14.10
N VAL A 94 -18.49 5.10 -14.38
CA VAL A 94 -19.12 3.99 -13.66
C VAL A 94 -18.33 2.69 -13.86
N ILE A 95 -17.90 2.38 -15.09
CA ILE A 95 -17.06 1.21 -15.38
C ILE A 95 -15.73 1.32 -14.65
N GLY A 96 -15.09 2.49 -14.64
CA GLY A 96 -13.85 2.75 -13.89
C GLY A 96 -14.01 2.48 -12.39
N VAL A 97 -15.10 2.98 -11.78
CA VAL A 97 -15.39 2.73 -10.35
C VAL A 97 -15.63 1.24 -10.08
N LEU A 98 -16.40 0.56 -10.93
CA LEU A 98 -16.64 -0.88 -10.80
C LEU A 98 -15.35 -1.70 -10.95
N PHE A 99 -14.48 -1.29 -11.88
CA PHE A 99 -13.18 -1.94 -12.07
C PHE A 99 -12.29 -1.77 -10.85
N VAL A 100 -12.18 -0.55 -10.30
CA VAL A 100 -11.41 -0.28 -9.07
C VAL A 100 -11.98 -1.10 -7.91
N LYS A 101 -13.29 -1.12 -7.73
CA LYS A 101 -13.93 -1.92 -6.67
C LYS A 101 -13.64 -3.42 -6.84
N ALA A 102 -13.76 -3.96 -8.06
CA ALA A 102 -13.45 -5.36 -8.33
C ALA A 102 -11.96 -5.69 -8.09
N TYR A 103 -11.07 -4.76 -8.43
CA TYR A 103 -9.64 -4.88 -8.20
C TYR A 103 -9.31 -4.95 -6.70
N ILE A 104 -9.86 -4.02 -5.90
CA ILE A 104 -9.65 -3.98 -4.45
C ILE A 104 -10.21 -5.26 -3.81
N ASN A 105 -11.44 -5.66 -4.13
CA ASN A 105 -12.04 -6.87 -3.60
C ASN A 105 -11.25 -8.14 -3.97
N ASN A 106 -10.71 -8.22 -5.19
CA ASN A 106 -9.87 -9.35 -5.59
C ASN A 106 -8.54 -9.39 -4.81
N THR A 107 -7.96 -8.23 -4.52
CA THR A 107 -6.74 -8.10 -3.72
C THR A 107 -7.02 -8.45 -2.26
N TYR A 108 -8.09 -7.90 -1.68
CA TYR A 108 -8.50 -8.20 -0.30
C TYR A 108 -8.74 -9.70 -0.06
N ASN A 109 -9.40 -10.39 -1.01
CA ASN A 109 -9.68 -11.82 -0.90
C ASN A 109 -8.43 -12.72 -0.88
N LYS A 110 -7.25 -12.20 -1.19
CA LYS A 110 -5.98 -12.91 -1.06
C LYS A 110 -5.38 -12.76 0.35
N MET A 111 -5.70 -11.67 1.04
CA MET A 111 -5.26 -11.44 2.42
C MET A 111 -5.88 -12.49 3.36
N GLN A 112 -5.12 -12.91 4.35
CA GLN A 112 -5.63 -13.79 5.40
C GLN A 112 -6.45 -12.96 6.39
N TYR A 113 -7.74 -12.81 6.10
CA TYR A 113 -8.67 -12.14 7.02
C TYR A 113 -9.01 -13.08 8.19
N LYS A 114 -8.73 -12.62 9.40
CA LYS A 114 -9.08 -13.34 10.64
C LYS A 114 -9.56 -12.34 11.68
N GLU A 115 -10.87 -12.28 11.84
CA GLU A 115 -11.51 -11.44 12.86
C GLU A 115 -11.07 -11.82 14.27
N LEU A 116 -10.83 -10.83 15.11
CA LEU A 116 -10.65 -11.03 16.54
C LEU A 116 -12.02 -11.19 17.20
N LYS A 117 -12.15 -12.23 18.05
CA LYS A 117 -13.39 -12.52 18.78
C LYS A 117 -13.14 -12.34 20.27
N ASP A 118 -14.14 -11.78 20.96
CA ASP A 118 -14.07 -11.62 22.43
C ASP A 118 -12.76 -10.98 22.91
N THR A 119 -12.39 -9.87 22.26
CA THR A 119 -11.19 -9.12 22.60
C THR A 119 -11.27 -8.63 24.04
N HIS A 120 -10.28 -8.99 24.85
CA HIS A 120 -10.21 -8.57 26.26
C HIS A 120 -10.01 -7.06 26.34
N ILE A 121 -10.86 -6.40 27.09
CA ILE A 121 -10.72 -5.00 27.50
C ILE A 121 -11.02 -4.97 28.99
N ASN A 122 -10.18 -4.28 29.79
CA ASN A 122 -10.37 -4.22 31.23
C ASN A 122 -11.69 -3.51 31.58
N GLU A 123 -12.57 -4.20 32.28
CA GLU A 123 -13.91 -3.72 32.62
C GLU A 123 -13.89 -2.59 33.65
N ASP A 124 -12.82 -2.49 34.44
CA ASP A 124 -12.65 -1.49 35.51
C ASP A 124 -12.11 -0.16 34.98
N LEU A 125 -11.91 0.00 33.66
CA LEU A 125 -11.53 1.27 33.06
C LEU A 125 -12.63 2.32 33.27
N ASP A 126 -12.25 3.52 33.70
CA ASP A 126 -13.20 4.61 33.87
C ASP A 126 -13.73 5.11 32.49
N GLU A 127 -14.94 5.67 32.51
CA GLU A 127 -15.64 6.13 31.31
C GLU A 127 -14.87 7.24 30.56
N GLU A 128 -14.08 8.05 31.25
CA GLU A 128 -13.30 9.13 30.63
C GLU A 128 -12.15 8.55 29.83
N THR A 129 -11.43 7.59 30.42
CA THR A 129 -10.35 6.85 29.73
C THR A 129 -10.86 6.11 28.49
N VAL A 130 -11.96 5.36 28.63
CA VAL A 130 -12.58 4.66 27.49
C VAL A 130 -12.97 5.64 26.39
N LYS A 131 -13.66 6.74 26.74
CA LYS A 131 -14.04 7.78 25.80
C LYS A 131 -12.84 8.42 25.12
N LYS A 132 -11.75 8.62 25.85
CA LYS A 132 -10.54 9.19 25.28
C LYS A 132 -9.91 8.25 24.26
N MET A 133 -9.78 6.96 24.58
CA MET A 133 -9.26 5.95 23.67
C MET A 133 -10.10 5.78 22.39
N THR A 134 -11.44 5.96 22.45
CA THR A 134 -12.30 5.91 21.25
C THR A 134 -12.06 7.06 20.27
N GLY A 135 -11.36 8.12 20.67
CA GLY A 135 -10.86 9.17 19.77
C GLY A 135 -9.66 8.76 18.92
N TYR A 136 -9.17 7.54 19.10
CA TYR A 136 -8.01 7.00 18.41
C TYR A 136 -8.34 5.65 17.75
N THR A 137 -7.71 5.38 16.62
CA THR A 137 -7.68 4.05 16.01
C THR A 137 -6.38 3.37 16.45
N ASN A 138 -6.51 2.32 17.27
CA ASN A 138 -5.37 1.59 17.82
C ASN A 138 -5.25 0.22 17.16
N ILE A 139 -4.10 -0.04 16.51
CA ILE A 139 -3.84 -1.28 15.77
C ILE A 139 -2.56 -1.91 16.29
N ALA A 140 -2.60 -3.22 16.55
CA ALA A 140 -1.41 -3.99 16.86
C ALA A 140 -0.72 -4.46 15.57
N LEU A 141 0.55 -4.11 15.40
CA LEU A 141 1.38 -4.54 14.28
C LEU A 141 2.34 -5.63 14.79
N PHE A 142 2.25 -6.81 14.18
CA PHE A 142 3.09 -7.96 14.52
C PHE A 142 4.03 -8.29 13.36
N GLY A 143 5.34 -8.32 13.65
CA GLY A 143 6.35 -8.90 12.78
C GLY A 143 6.62 -10.33 13.20
N ILE A 144 6.26 -11.30 12.37
CA ILE A 144 6.36 -12.73 12.68
C ILE A 144 7.53 -13.38 11.95
N ASP A 145 8.24 -14.26 12.64
CA ASP A 145 9.39 -15.01 12.09
C ASP A 145 8.89 -16.33 11.51
N THR A 146 8.23 -16.25 10.35
CA THR A 146 7.86 -17.44 9.57
C THR A 146 8.43 -17.35 8.16
N ARG A 147 8.79 -18.52 7.59
CA ARG A 147 9.25 -18.67 6.20
C ARG A 147 8.15 -19.19 5.29
N ASP A 148 7.06 -19.67 5.86
CA ASP A 148 5.96 -20.24 5.10
C ASP A 148 4.95 -19.15 4.78
N ALA A 149 4.73 -18.91 3.50
CA ALA A 149 3.64 -18.07 3.03
C ALA A 149 2.32 -18.60 3.59
N GLY A 150 1.52 -17.71 4.18
CA GLY A 150 0.23 -18.11 4.74
C GLY A 150 0.26 -18.61 6.18
N MET A 151 1.40 -18.68 6.85
CA MET A 151 1.46 -19.06 8.27
C MET A 151 1.45 -17.82 9.17
N VAL A 152 0.27 -17.38 9.52
CA VAL A 152 0.05 -16.27 10.46
C VAL A 152 -0.64 -16.76 11.73
N ASP A 153 -0.58 -18.07 11.98
CA ASP A 153 -1.28 -18.74 13.07
C ASP A 153 -0.37 -19.03 14.28
N GLU A 154 -0.97 -19.70 15.28
CA GLU A 154 -0.31 -20.15 16.51
C GLU A 154 0.97 -20.93 16.24
N GLY A 155 1.89 -20.91 17.18
CA GLY A 155 3.17 -21.63 17.09
C GLY A 155 4.33 -20.76 16.60
N VAL A 156 4.08 -19.58 16.07
CA VAL A 156 5.08 -18.63 15.59
C VAL A 156 5.20 -17.45 16.58
N ARG A 157 6.42 -17.02 16.89
CA ARG A 157 6.64 -15.87 17.77
C ARG A 157 6.53 -14.56 17.00
N SER A 158 5.98 -13.54 17.67
CA SER A 158 6.08 -12.17 17.18
C SER A 158 7.39 -11.54 17.65
N ASP A 159 8.35 -11.41 16.75
CA ASP A 159 9.66 -10.80 17.02
C ASP A 159 9.61 -9.27 17.05
N SER A 160 8.54 -8.69 16.52
CA SER A 160 8.21 -7.26 16.59
C SER A 160 6.75 -7.10 17.03
N ILE A 161 6.53 -6.28 18.05
CA ILE A 161 5.20 -5.94 18.58
C ILE A 161 5.14 -4.41 18.64
N ILE A 162 4.32 -3.80 17.77
CA ILE A 162 4.21 -2.34 17.70
C ILE A 162 2.75 -1.95 17.82
N ILE A 163 2.44 -1.02 18.69
CA ILE A 163 1.13 -0.38 18.80
C ILE A 163 1.17 0.88 17.95
N CYS A 164 0.33 0.92 16.94
CA CYS A 164 0.08 2.07 16.09
C CYS A 164 -1.18 2.76 16.58
N SER A 165 -1.06 3.98 17.08
CA SER A 165 -2.19 4.79 17.57
C SER A 165 -2.35 6.01 16.68
N ILE A 166 -3.52 6.14 16.04
CA ILE A 166 -3.86 7.20 15.10
C ILE A 166 -4.94 8.06 15.75
N ASN A 167 -4.65 9.33 15.99
CA ASN A 167 -5.66 10.28 16.42
C ASN A 167 -6.62 10.57 15.26
N ASN A 168 -7.91 10.28 15.47
CA ASN A 168 -8.92 10.36 14.40
C ASN A 168 -9.20 11.80 13.94
N ASP A 169 -9.00 12.79 14.80
CA ASP A 169 -9.23 14.20 14.50
C ASP A 169 -8.01 14.86 13.83
N THR A 170 -6.82 14.66 14.40
CA THR A 170 -5.59 15.36 13.97
C THR A 170 -4.79 14.59 12.92
N GLN A 171 -5.09 13.29 12.75
CA GLN A 171 -4.37 12.35 11.90
C GLN A 171 -2.90 12.17 12.34
N GLU A 172 -2.62 12.44 13.60
CA GLU A 172 -1.32 12.19 14.21
C GLU A 172 -1.15 10.69 14.49
N VAL A 173 -0.02 10.15 14.08
CA VAL A 173 0.33 8.73 14.25
C VAL A 173 1.48 8.62 15.26
N LYS A 174 1.25 7.86 16.32
CA LYS A 174 2.27 7.51 17.33
C LYS A 174 2.55 6.01 17.25
N LEU A 175 3.84 5.63 17.30
CA LEU A 175 4.27 4.23 17.30
C LEU A 175 4.96 3.90 18.62
N LEU A 176 4.52 2.82 19.25
CA LEU A 176 5.11 2.31 20.48
C LEU A 176 5.48 0.84 20.31
N SER A 177 6.77 0.47 20.47
CA SER A 177 7.18 -0.93 20.50
C SER A 177 7.05 -1.51 21.89
N LEU A 178 6.29 -2.58 22.03
CA LEU A 178 6.39 -3.45 23.21
C LEU A 178 7.59 -4.38 23.02
N TYR A 179 8.56 -4.32 23.95
CA TYR A 179 9.74 -5.19 23.88
C TYR A 179 9.31 -6.64 23.99
N ARG A 180 9.73 -7.47 23.05
CA ARG A 180 9.28 -8.86 22.92
C ARG A 180 9.56 -9.73 24.16
N ASP A 181 10.64 -9.40 24.91
CA ASP A 181 11.06 -10.12 26.12
C ASP A 181 10.43 -9.55 27.40
N THR A 182 9.46 -8.62 27.29
CA THR A 182 8.72 -8.07 28.43
C THR A 182 7.92 -9.17 29.12
N TYR A 183 8.11 -9.30 30.44
CA TYR A 183 7.42 -10.27 31.27
C TYR A 183 6.03 -9.75 31.63
N LEU A 184 5.00 -10.36 31.05
CA LEU A 184 3.60 -9.95 31.17
C LEU A 184 2.71 -11.17 31.37
N GLU A 185 1.50 -10.96 31.88
CA GLU A 185 0.46 -11.97 31.93
C GLU A 185 -0.09 -12.22 30.53
N LEU A 186 -0.09 -13.49 30.09
CA LEU A 186 -0.49 -13.86 28.72
C LEU A 186 -1.99 -13.80 28.44
N CYS A 187 -2.83 -13.45 29.45
CA CYS A 187 -4.28 -13.43 29.32
C CYS A 187 -4.85 -14.76 28.83
N ASN A 188 -4.31 -15.87 29.31
CA ASN A 188 -4.77 -17.23 29.04
C ASN A 188 -5.47 -17.84 30.26
N ASP A 189 -6.08 -19.01 30.11
CA ASP A 189 -6.84 -19.70 31.18
C ASP A 189 -6.01 -19.95 32.44
N SER A 190 -4.71 -20.12 32.30
CA SER A 190 -3.79 -20.35 33.44
C SER A 190 -3.25 -19.07 34.06
N GLN A 191 -3.58 -17.92 33.50
CA GLN A 191 -3.05 -16.61 33.93
C GLN A 191 -1.53 -16.61 34.08
N SER A 192 -0.85 -17.29 33.14
CA SER A 192 0.60 -17.46 33.20
C SER A 192 1.33 -16.21 32.74
N TYR A 193 2.50 -15.98 33.33
CA TYR A 193 3.40 -14.91 32.97
C TYR A 193 4.53 -15.43 32.12
N GLU A 194 4.82 -14.75 31.01
CA GLU A 194 5.90 -15.12 30.09
C GLU A 194 6.33 -13.90 29.26
N LYS A 195 7.28 -14.07 28.35
CA LYS A 195 7.67 -13.05 27.37
C LYS A 195 6.49 -12.66 26.48
N ALA A 196 6.29 -11.39 26.24
CA ALA A 196 5.23 -10.86 25.36
C ALA A 196 5.18 -11.55 23.99
N ALA A 197 6.35 -11.89 23.40
CA ALA A 197 6.44 -12.61 22.13
C ALA A 197 5.75 -13.99 22.15
N HIS A 198 5.64 -14.63 23.33
CA HIS A 198 5.02 -15.95 23.46
C HIS A 198 3.49 -15.89 23.41
N ALA A 199 2.87 -14.74 23.67
CA ALA A 199 1.43 -14.58 23.56
C ALA A 199 0.94 -14.91 22.14
N TYR A 200 1.69 -14.48 21.12
CA TYR A 200 1.38 -14.79 19.73
C TYR A 200 1.59 -16.29 19.42
N ALA A 201 2.65 -16.88 19.96
CA ALA A 201 2.96 -18.30 19.73
C ALA A 201 1.89 -19.25 20.32
N TYR A 202 1.23 -18.85 21.41
CA TYR A 202 0.25 -19.69 22.11
C TYR A 202 -1.21 -19.40 21.73
N GLY A 203 -1.51 -18.16 21.34
CA GLY A 203 -2.89 -17.73 21.08
C GLY A 203 -3.05 -16.92 19.79
N GLY A 204 -2.04 -16.94 18.90
CA GLY A 204 -2.05 -16.14 17.68
C GLY A 204 -2.22 -14.64 17.95
N ALA A 205 -2.73 -13.93 16.97
CA ALA A 205 -3.02 -12.50 17.08
C ALA A 205 -4.01 -12.19 18.22
N GLN A 206 -5.03 -13.03 18.41
CA GLN A 206 -6.02 -12.87 19.48
C GLN A 206 -5.38 -12.89 20.87
N GLY A 207 -4.52 -13.88 21.13
CA GLY A 207 -3.81 -14.00 22.42
C GLY A 207 -2.87 -12.82 22.66
N ALA A 208 -2.16 -12.38 21.61
CA ALA A 208 -1.25 -11.25 21.70
C ALA A 208 -2.00 -9.92 21.95
N VAL A 209 -3.12 -9.66 21.27
CA VAL A 209 -3.94 -8.46 21.50
C VAL A 209 -4.55 -8.48 22.90
N ASN A 210 -5.09 -9.62 23.34
CA ASN A 210 -5.64 -9.75 24.69
C ASN A 210 -4.58 -9.50 25.78
N MET A 211 -3.36 -10.03 25.59
CA MET A 211 -2.23 -9.78 26.49
C MET A 211 -1.90 -8.28 26.55
N ILE A 212 -1.84 -7.60 25.39
CA ILE A 212 -1.55 -6.16 25.33
C ILE A 212 -2.64 -5.38 26.04
N ASN A 213 -3.91 -5.60 25.73
CA ASN A 213 -5.03 -4.87 26.31
C ASN A 213 -5.09 -5.06 27.82
N LYS A 214 -4.92 -6.31 28.29
CA LYS A 214 -4.97 -6.63 29.72
C LYS A 214 -3.88 -5.93 30.54
N ASN A 215 -2.63 -5.99 30.08
CA ASN A 215 -1.50 -5.47 30.85
C ASN A 215 -1.27 -3.96 30.68
N LEU A 216 -1.81 -3.36 29.62
CA LEU A 216 -1.55 -1.96 29.26
C LEU A 216 -2.80 -1.09 29.30
N ASP A 217 -3.94 -1.65 29.72
CA ASP A 217 -5.23 -0.97 29.78
C ASP A 217 -5.65 -0.34 28.45
N LEU A 218 -5.42 -1.07 27.35
CA LEU A 218 -5.74 -0.61 26.00
C LEU A 218 -7.05 -1.23 25.48
N ASN A 219 -7.53 -0.67 24.36
CA ASN A 219 -8.74 -1.10 23.66
C ASN A 219 -8.46 -1.48 22.21
N ILE A 220 -7.34 -2.16 21.94
CA ILE A 220 -6.99 -2.61 20.60
C ILE A 220 -7.99 -3.68 20.16
N THR A 221 -8.61 -3.49 19.00
CA THR A 221 -9.57 -4.43 18.38
C THR A 221 -9.05 -4.98 17.06
N ASP A 222 -7.99 -4.41 16.53
CA ASP A 222 -7.48 -4.73 15.22
C ASP A 222 -5.99 -4.99 15.20
N TYR A 223 -5.57 -5.84 14.25
CA TYR A 223 -4.17 -6.16 14.05
C TYR A 223 -3.80 -6.28 12.57
N VAL A 224 -2.52 -6.13 12.33
CA VAL A 224 -1.85 -6.51 11.08
C VAL A 224 -0.61 -7.32 11.42
N ALA A 225 -0.49 -8.52 10.86
CA ALA A 225 0.69 -9.36 11.00
C ALA A 225 1.37 -9.55 9.65
N VAL A 226 2.69 -9.38 9.61
CA VAL A 226 3.52 -9.49 8.41
C VAL A 226 4.75 -10.35 8.69
N ASN A 227 5.21 -11.08 7.69
CA ASN A 227 6.49 -11.78 7.74
C ASN A 227 7.62 -10.92 7.15
N PHE A 228 8.87 -11.41 7.19
CA PHE A 228 10.02 -10.69 6.64
C PHE A 228 10.00 -10.58 5.12
N THR A 229 9.36 -11.51 4.42
CA THR A 229 9.20 -11.45 2.96
C THR A 229 8.28 -10.29 2.57
N ALA A 230 7.10 -10.21 3.19
CA ALA A 230 6.18 -9.10 2.98
C ALA A 230 6.83 -7.73 3.24
N LEU A 231 7.61 -7.62 4.33
CA LEU A 231 8.32 -6.37 4.64
C LEU A 231 9.32 -6.01 3.54
N THR A 232 10.09 -6.98 3.06
CA THR A 232 11.07 -6.79 1.98
C THR A 232 10.39 -6.32 0.69
N GLU A 233 9.34 -7.02 0.27
CA GLU A 233 8.60 -6.73 -0.95
C GLU A 233 7.86 -5.39 -0.87
N ALA A 234 7.31 -5.04 0.29
CA ALA A 234 6.68 -3.74 0.52
C ALA A 234 7.67 -2.58 0.33
N ILE A 235 8.87 -2.70 0.89
CA ILE A 235 9.90 -1.67 0.76
C ILE A 235 10.35 -1.54 -0.69
N ASP A 236 10.57 -2.66 -1.41
CA ASP A 236 10.95 -2.65 -2.81
C ASP A 236 9.85 -2.03 -3.70
N ALA A 237 8.59 -2.36 -3.45
CA ALA A 237 7.45 -1.77 -4.17
C ALA A 237 7.35 -0.25 -3.95
N LEU A 238 7.66 0.24 -2.75
CA LEU A 238 7.75 1.67 -2.48
C LEU A 238 8.95 2.33 -3.18
N GLY A 239 9.92 1.54 -3.61
CA GLY A 239 11.14 2.02 -4.31
C GLY A 239 12.33 2.18 -3.38
N GLY A 240 12.33 1.53 -2.21
CA GLY A 240 13.36 1.65 -1.18
C GLY A 240 13.08 2.75 -0.16
N ILE A 241 13.93 2.83 0.86
CA ILE A 241 13.84 3.84 1.94
C ILE A 241 15.23 4.40 2.30
N ASP A 242 15.26 5.66 2.74
CA ASP A 242 16.49 6.32 3.16
C ASP A 242 16.71 6.16 4.66
N ILE A 243 17.82 5.51 5.03
CA ILE A 243 18.21 5.26 6.43
C ILE A 243 19.54 5.95 6.72
N GLU A 244 19.64 6.60 7.88
CA GLU A 244 20.89 7.11 8.40
C GLU A 244 21.68 5.97 9.06
N LEU A 245 22.72 5.47 8.37
CA LEU A 245 23.59 4.38 8.84
C LEU A 245 24.83 4.92 9.54
N LYS A 246 25.15 4.33 10.68
CA LYS A 246 26.38 4.57 11.41
C LYS A 246 27.49 3.58 10.97
N GLU A 247 28.75 4.03 11.08
CA GLU A 247 29.92 3.20 10.79
C GLU A 247 29.91 1.86 11.54
N GLU A 248 29.51 1.90 12.81
CA GLU A 248 29.44 0.73 13.69
C GLU A 248 28.38 -0.30 13.30
N GLU A 249 27.37 0.12 12.50
CA GLU A 249 26.28 -0.73 12.03
C GLU A 249 26.63 -1.49 10.75
N LEU A 250 27.55 -0.96 9.94
CA LEU A 250 27.80 -1.42 8.56
C LEU A 250 28.17 -2.90 8.47
N TYR A 251 29.12 -3.33 9.33
CA TYR A 251 29.54 -4.74 9.37
C TYR A 251 28.37 -5.66 9.73
N LYS A 252 27.56 -5.27 10.70
CA LYS A 252 26.41 -6.06 11.17
C LYS A 252 25.26 -6.05 10.18
N LEU A 253 25.04 -4.92 9.52
CA LEU A 253 24.08 -4.84 8.42
C LEU A 253 24.39 -5.86 7.35
N ASN A 254 25.65 -5.92 6.89
CA ASN A 254 26.05 -6.86 5.84
C ASN A 254 25.95 -8.33 6.27
N GLN A 255 26.20 -8.64 7.55
CA GLN A 255 25.92 -9.99 8.08
C GLN A 255 24.42 -10.31 8.05
N CYS A 256 23.55 -9.33 8.43
CA CYS A 256 22.11 -9.52 8.38
C CYS A 256 21.58 -9.59 6.94
N ILE A 257 22.24 -8.93 5.96
CA ILE A 257 21.90 -9.05 4.53
C ILE A 257 22.13 -10.50 4.06
N ASP A 258 23.26 -11.13 4.41
CA ASP A 258 23.52 -12.55 4.09
C ASP A 258 22.42 -13.46 4.65
N GLU A 259 22.06 -13.26 5.92
CA GLU A 259 20.99 -14.03 6.56
C GLU A 259 19.64 -13.79 5.86
N GLN A 260 19.34 -12.55 5.50
CA GLN A 260 18.07 -12.17 4.87
C GLN A 260 17.96 -12.73 3.45
N MET A 261 19.05 -12.72 2.66
CA MET A 261 19.09 -13.38 1.35
C MET A 261 18.83 -14.89 1.49
N GLY A 262 19.35 -15.52 2.54
CA GLY A 262 19.09 -16.93 2.84
C GLY A 262 17.64 -17.22 3.25
N VAL A 263 16.94 -16.26 3.86
CA VAL A 263 15.52 -16.39 4.26
C VAL A 263 14.59 -16.22 3.08
N ASN A 264 14.77 -15.16 2.30
CA ASN A 264 13.82 -14.77 1.24
C ASN A 264 14.17 -15.36 -0.14
N GLY A 265 15.41 -15.87 -0.31
CA GLY A 265 15.91 -16.29 -1.62
C GLY A 265 16.14 -15.12 -2.60
N ILE A 266 16.08 -13.87 -2.12
CA ILE A 266 16.23 -12.66 -2.93
C ILE A 266 17.66 -12.15 -2.78
N TYR A 267 18.37 -12.00 -3.90
CA TYR A 267 19.74 -11.46 -3.91
C TYR A 267 19.73 -9.95 -3.66
N SER A 268 20.72 -9.46 -2.90
CA SER A 268 20.99 -8.04 -2.70
C SER A 268 22.48 -7.78 -2.60
N ASP A 269 22.93 -6.63 -3.08
CA ASP A 269 24.28 -6.14 -2.86
C ASP A 269 24.50 -5.74 -1.40
N TYR A 270 25.77 -5.78 -0.97
CA TYR A 270 26.18 -5.24 0.32
C TYR A 270 26.18 -3.72 0.32
N VAL A 271 26.05 -3.15 1.51
CA VAL A 271 26.15 -1.70 1.73
C VAL A 271 27.58 -1.36 2.16
N TYR A 272 28.16 -0.31 1.57
CA TYR A 272 29.52 0.16 1.86
C TYR A 272 29.58 1.59 2.36
N ASP A 273 28.51 2.36 2.17
CA ASP A 273 28.41 3.75 2.54
C ASP A 273 27.75 3.95 3.90
N THR A 274 28.04 5.07 4.56
CA THR A 274 27.43 5.50 5.82
C THR A 274 26.80 6.88 5.67
N GLY A 275 26.09 7.36 6.69
CA GLY A 275 25.24 8.52 6.60
C GLY A 275 23.89 8.15 6.01
N VAL A 276 23.25 9.04 5.27
CA VAL A 276 21.95 8.75 4.63
C VAL A 276 22.18 7.87 3.40
N VAL A 277 21.74 6.62 3.49
CA VAL A 277 21.89 5.60 2.45
C VAL A 277 20.50 5.12 2.02
N HIS A 278 20.30 5.02 0.71
CA HIS A 278 19.09 4.46 0.13
C HIS A 278 19.18 2.93 0.14
N LEU A 279 18.30 2.29 0.91
CA LEU A 279 18.27 0.83 1.11
C LEU A 279 17.10 0.21 0.33
N ASN A 280 17.36 -0.89 -0.35
CA ASN A 280 16.32 -1.76 -0.91
C ASN A 280 15.64 -2.60 0.18
N GLY A 281 14.63 -3.40 -0.20
CA GLY A 281 13.85 -4.20 0.74
C GLY A 281 14.69 -5.16 1.56
N VAL A 282 15.61 -5.90 0.94
CA VAL A 282 16.50 -6.84 1.64
C VAL A 282 17.40 -6.12 2.65
N GLN A 283 18.03 -5.02 2.23
CA GLN A 283 18.92 -4.22 3.06
C GLN A 283 18.18 -3.56 4.24
N ALA A 284 17.02 -3.00 4.01
CA ALA A 284 16.23 -2.34 5.05
C ALA A 284 15.62 -3.36 6.04
N THR A 285 15.18 -4.51 5.56
CA THR A 285 14.74 -5.61 6.41
C THR A 285 15.92 -6.13 7.26
N ALA A 286 17.09 -6.30 6.65
CA ALA A 286 18.32 -6.67 7.37
C ALA A 286 18.70 -5.64 8.44
N TYR A 287 18.58 -4.33 8.14
CA TYR A 287 18.80 -3.26 9.11
C TYR A 287 17.89 -3.40 10.33
N SER A 288 16.62 -3.72 10.14
CA SER A 288 15.65 -3.93 11.22
C SER A 288 15.98 -5.11 12.13
N ARG A 289 16.88 -6.02 11.70
CA ARG A 289 17.29 -7.24 12.43
C ARG A 289 18.57 -7.10 13.23
N ILE A 290 19.32 -5.99 13.07
CA ILE A 290 20.60 -5.78 13.79
C ILE A 290 20.34 -5.77 15.31
N ARG A 291 21.02 -6.66 16.04
CA ARG A 291 20.90 -6.83 17.50
C ARG A 291 22.13 -6.40 18.29
N SER A 292 23.26 -6.21 17.65
CA SER A 292 24.58 -6.21 18.30
C SER A 292 25.17 -4.83 18.52
N THR A 293 24.40 -3.93 19.08
CA THR A 293 24.87 -2.66 19.66
C THR A 293 24.54 -2.64 21.15
N ASP A 294 25.15 -1.78 21.93
CA ASP A 294 25.25 -1.83 23.39
C ASP A 294 23.98 -2.11 24.19
N GLU A 295 22.79 -1.85 23.62
CA GLU A 295 21.48 -2.08 24.27
C GLU A 295 20.68 -3.25 23.64
N GLY A 296 21.28 -4.07 22.77
CA GLY A 296 20.72 -5.34 22.27
C GLY A 296 19.35 -5.22 21.63
N ASP A 297 18.32 -5.80 22.27
CA ASP A 297 16.96 -5.89 21.74
C ASP A 297 16.21 -4.53 21.71
N ILE A 298 16.53 -3.63 22.62
CA ILE A 298 15.93 -2.28 22.66
C ILE A 298 16.33 -1.49 21.41
N THR A 299 17.61 -1.54 21.03
CA THR A 299 18.10 -0.89 19.82
C THR A 299 17.51 -1.51 18.55
N ARG A 300 17.28 -2.83 18.55
CA ARG A 300 16.59 -3.50 17.44
C ARG A 300 15.17 -2.94 17.26
N THR A 301 14.39 -2.82 18.30
CA THR A 301 13.03 -2.28 18.21
C THR A 301 13.00 -0.82 17.75
N TRP A 302 14.03 -0.03 18.09
CA TRP A 302 14.19 1.32 17.53
C TRP A 302 14.41 1.28 16.02
N ARG A 303 15.27 0.37 15.51
CA ARG A 303 15.48 0.20 14.06
C ARG A 303 14.20 -0.25 13.34
N GLN A 304 13.43 -1.14 13.93
CA GLN A 304 12.14 -1.57 13.38
C GLN A 304 11.17 -0.38 13.23
N ARG A 305 11.04 0.45 14.27
CA ARG A 305 10.24 1.67 14.18
C ARG A 305 10.79 2.66 13.15
N THR A 306 12.10 2.78 13.02
CA THR A 306 12.74 3.62 12.01
C THR A 306 12.36 3.16 10.61
N VAL A 307 12.43 1.86 10.32
CA VAL A 307 12.01 1.30 9.03
C VAL A 307 10.55 1.62 8.75
N ILE A 308 9.64 1.32 9.68
CA ILE A 308 8.20 1.63 9.51
C ILE A 308 7.97 3.14 9.29
N SER A 309 8.67 3.98 10.05
CA SER A 309 8.57 5.43 9.90
C SER A 309 8.97 5.88 8.50
N LYS A 310 10.07 5.32 7.97
CA LYS A 310 10.56 5.63 6.62
C LYS A 310 9.66 5.06 5.52
N MET A 311 9.04 3.90 5.75
CA MET A 311 8.02 3.37 4.85
C MET A 311 6.79 4.29 4.79
N ILE A 312 6.32 4.83 5.91
CA ILE A 312 5.22 5.80 5.95
C ILE A 312 5.59 7.06 5.18
N GLU A 313 6.81 7.58 5.34
CA GLU A 313 7.32 8.73 4.59
C GLU A 313 7.38 8.43 3.08
N ALA A 314 7.89 7.27 2.68
CA ALA A 314 7.96 6.83 1.30
C ALA A 314 6.56 6.64 0.69
N ALA A 315 5.64 6.01 1.41
CA ALA A 315 4.25 5.80 1.00
C ALA A 315 3.53 7.11 0.69
N LYS A 316 3.72 8.16 1.53
CA LYS A 316 3.12 9.49 1.32
C LYS A 316 3.59 10.17 0.03
N THR A 317 4.78 9.85 -0.46
CA THR A 317 5.36 10.43 -1.67
C THR A 317 5.21 9.55 -2.91
N ALA A 318 4.95 8.26 -2.73
CA ALA A 318 4.93 7.28 -3.80
C ALA A 318 3.76 7.44 -4.79
N GLY A 319 2.66 8.02 -4.33
CA GLY A 319 1.42 8.11 -5.11
C GLY A 319 0.60 6.82 -5.10
N ILE A 320 -0.67 6.94 -5.50
CA ILE A 320 -1.68 5.88 -5.37
C ILE A 320 -1.30 4.59 -6.12
N SER A 321 -0.69 4.72 -7.31
CA SER A 321 -0.32 3.54 -8.12
C SER A 321 0.68 2.66 -7.39
N LYS A 322 1.76 3.23 -6.86
CA LYS A 322 2.77 2.49 -6.10
C LYS A 322 2.22 1.88 -4.80
N LEU A 323 1.27 2.57 -4.14
CA LEU A 323 0.61 2.00 -2.96
C LEU A 323 -0.22 0.76 -3.31
N LEU A 324 -0.93 0.79 -4.44
CA LEU A 324 -1.67 -0.38 -4.93
C LEU A 324 -0.73 -1.52 -5.32
N ASP A 325 0.39 -1.21 -5.96
CA ASP A 325 1.43 -2.20 -6.28
C ASP A 325 2.01 -2.82 -5.00
N CYS A 326 2.29 -2.00 -3.99
CA CYS A 326 2.76 -2.44 -2.68
C CYS A 326 1.76 -3.42 -2.03
N ILE A 327 0.47 -3.06 -1.97
CA ILE A 327 -0.57 -3.94 -1.42
C ILE A 327 -0.62 -5.27 -2.17
N ASN A 328 -0.56 -5.24 -3.51
CA ASN A 328 -0.65 -6.46 -4.32
C ASN A 328 0.49 -7.45 -4.08
N VAL A 329 1.71 -6.97 -3.89
CA VAL A 329 2.86 -7.86 -3.71
C VAL A 329 2.91 -8.49 -2.32
N VAL A 330 2.39 -7.81 -1.29
CA VAL A 330 2.46 -8.29 0.10
C VAL A 330 1.23 -9.06 0.56
N VAL A 331 0.10 -8.95 -0.15
CA VAL A 331 -1.21 -9.36 0.36
C VAL A 331 -1.30 -10.83 0.74
N ASP A 332 -0.56 -11.71 0.06
CA ASP A 332 -0.54 -13.16 0.33
C ASP A 332 0.22 -13.49 1.63
N ASP A 333 1.10 -12.59 2.10
CA ASP A 333 1.95 -12.72 3.29
C ASP A 333 1.51 -11.82 4.47
N VAL A 334 0.28 -11.31 4.40
CA VAL A 334 -0.34 -10.45 5.43
C VAL A 334 -1.57 -11.13 6.02
N ALA A 335 -1.67 -11.12 7.35
CA ALA A 335 -2.92 -11.41 8.04
C ALA A 335 -3.42 -10.18 8.79
N SER A 336 -4.74 -10.00 8.81
CA SER A 336 -5.36 -8.85 9.47
C SER A 336 -6.79 -9.12 9.88
N SER A 337 -7.26 -8.42 10.92
CA SER A 337 -8.67 -8.32 11.28
C SER A 337 -9.38 -7.17 10.57
N LEU A 338 -8.64 -6.28 9.92
CA LEU A 338 -9.21 -5.12 9.23
C LEU A 338 -10.07 -5.57 8.05
N THR A 339 -11.27 -5.01 7.97
CA THR A 339 -12.19 -5.21 6.85
C THR A 339 -11.72 -4.48 5.60
N GLU A 340 -12.25 -4.87 4.44
CA GLU A 340 -11.98 -4.17 3.17
C GLU A 340 -12.29 -2.67 3.26
N GLU A 341 -13.38 -2.30 3.95
CA GLU A 341 -13.82 -0.91 4.10
C GLU A 341 -12.82 -0.10 4.95
N GLU A 342 -12.36 -0.66 6.07
CA GLU A 342 -11.36 -0.03 6.94
C GLU A 342 -10.01 0.15 6.24
N ILE A 343 -9.55 -0.85 5.50
CA ILE A 343 -8.31 -0.75 4.71
C ILE A 343 -8.43 0.37 3.65
N ILE A 344 -9.56 0.45 2.96
CA ILE A 344 -9.82 1.49 1.97
C ILE A 344 -9.83 2.88 2.61
N ASP A 345 -10.47 3.03 3.77
CA ASP A 345 -10.57 4.31 4.46
C ASP A 345 -9.22 4.76 5.04
N MET A 346 -8.44 3.82 5.57
CA MET A 346 -7.05 4.07 5.97
C MET A 346 -6.18 4.47 4.78
N ALA A 347 -6.32 3.78 3.64
CA ALA A 347 -5.57 4.10 2.42
C ALA A 347 -5.91 5.50 1.87
N LYS A 348 -7.16 5.93 1.93
CA LYS A 348 -7.57 7.30 1.57
C LYS A 348 -6.97 8.34 2.51
N SER A 349 -6.87 8.00 3.80
CA SER A 349 -6.39 8.88 4.85
C SER A 349 -4.86 8.95 4.94
N CYS A 350 -4.13 8.00 4.34
CA CYS A 350 -2.69 7.83 4.53
C CYS A 350 -1.86 9.07 4.17
N PHE A 351 -2.29 9.85 3.17
CA PHE A 351 -1.63 11.09 2.76
C PHE A 351 -1.75 12.22 3.81
N ASN A 352 -2.73 12.12 4.71
CA ASN A 352 -2.97 13.09 5.78
C ASN A 352 -2.25 12.70 7.08
N TYR A 353 -1.81 11.45 7.21
CA TYR A 353 -1.15 10.97 8.42
C TYR A 353 0.13 11.75 8.70
N LYS A 354 0.28 12.15 9.96
CA LYS A 354 1.44 12.89 10.47
C LYS A 354 2.16 12.00 11.48
N LEU A 355 3.24 11.38 11.02
CA LEU A 355 4.07 10.63 11.96
C LEU A 355 4.63 11.61 13.02
N SER A 356 4.38 11.29 14.27
CA SER A 356 4.83 12.03 15.43
C SER A 356 6.02 11.31 16.08
N THR A 357 6.01 11.22 17.40
CA THR A 357 7.06 10.59 18.16
C THR A 357 6.90 9.06 18.21
N THR A 358 8.03 8.36 18.36
CA THR A 358 8.07 6.91 18.54
C THR A 358 8.83 6.56 19.84
N THR A 359 8.41 5.52 20.55
CA THR A 359 9.05 5.09 21.78
C THR A 359 8.96 3.57 21.97
N GLY A 360 9.62 3.06 23.01
CA GLY A 360 9.50 1.67 23.44
C GLY A 360 8.88 1.54 24.83
N PHE A 361 8.27 0.41 25.10
CA PHE A 361 7.66 0.03 26.37
C PHE A 361 8.31 -1.29 26.87
N PRO A 362 8.60 -1.42 28.16
CA PRO A 362 8.39 -0.44 29.25
C PRO A 362 9.34 0.75 29.20
N PHE A 363 8.92 1.89 29.81
CA PHE A 363 9.75 3.11 29.90
C PHE A 363 10.83 3.01 30.97
N THR A 364 10.53 2.29 32.04
CA THR A 364 11.47 1.99 33.13
C THR A 364 11.58 0.49 33.31
N ILE A 365 12.79 -0.04 33.12
CA ILE A 365 13.03 -1.47 33.02
C ILE A 365 14.03 -1.98 34.06
N ALA A 366 13.83 -3.25 34.41
CA ALA A 366 14.86 -4.11 34.98
C ALA A 366 15.05 -5.31 34.03
N SER A 367 16.24 -5.87 34.01
CA SER A 367 16.56 -7.02 33.14
C SER A 367 17.05 -8.21 33.98
N PRO A 368 16.17 -8.84 34.78
CA PRO A 368 16.52 -9.99 35.60
C PRO A 368 16.70 -11.24 34.73
N THR A 369 17.51 -12.15 35.24
CA THR A 369 17.55 -13.54 34.77
C THR A 369 16.78 -14.41 35.76
N MET A 370 15.70 -15.05 35.32
CA MET A 370 14.87 -15.96 36.10
C MET A 370 14.95 -17.35 35.44
N ASP A 371 15.30 -18.38 36.22
CA ASP A 371 15.46 -19.74 35.71
C ASP A 371 16.34 -19.84 34.44
N GLU A 372 17.48 -19.16 34.43
CA GLU A 372 18.43 -19.05 33.32
C GLU A 372 17.91 -18.31 32.07
N VAL A 373 16.71 -17.73 32.11
CA VAL A 373 16.12 -16.96 31.03
C VAL A 373 16.15 -15.46 31.36
N SER A 374 16.63 -14.66 30.44
CA SER A 374 16.62 -13.19 30.57
C SER A 374 15.27 -12.62 30.18
N TYR A 375 14.77 -11.70 31.01
CA TYR A 375 13.50 -11.00 30.79
C TYR A 375 13.70 -9.49 30.84
N VAL A 376 12.75 -8.77 30.25
CA VAL A 376 12.54 -7.34 30.48
C VAL A 376 11.34 -7.19 31.41
N VAL A 377 11.52 -6.52 32.54
CA VAL A 377 10.45 -6.32 33.51
C VAL A 377 10.22 -4.83 33.70
N ALA A 378 8.96 -4.40 33.62
CA ALA A 378 8.58 -3.05 34.03
C ALA A 378 8.88 -2.87 35.53
N CYS A 379 9.66 -1.85 35.93
CA CYS A 379 9.99 -1.62 37.32
C CYS A 379 8.74 -1.41 38.19
N ASP A 380 7.71 -0.78 37.62
CA ASP A 380 6.36 -0.62 38.15
C ASP A 380 5.40 -0.56 36.93
N LEU A 381 4.56 -1.58 36.78
CA LEU A 381 3.69 -1.68 35.61
C LEU A 381 2.66 -0.55 35.58
N ALA A 382 2.07 -0.19 36.73
CA ALA A 382 1.10 0.89 36.86
C ALA A 382 1.69 2.25 36.41
N THR A 383 2.90 2.56 36.88
CA THR A 383 3.60 3.79 36.46
C THR A 383 3.92 3.76 34.94
N ASN A 384 4.32 2.60 34.44
CA ASN A 384 4.59 2.43 32.98
C ASN A 384 3.31 2.57 32.16
N ALA A 385 2.17 2.01 32.60
CA ALA A 385 0.87 2.16 31.94
C ALA A 385 0.41 3.63 31.93
N THR A 386 0.61 4.34 33.05
CA THR A 386 0.33 5.79 33.13
C THR A 386 1.16 6.57 32.09
N ALA A 387 2.45 6.27 31.99
CA ALA A 387 3.32 6.91 31.01
C ALA A 387 2.91 6.55 29.55
N LEU A 388 2.42 5.33 29.33
CA LEU A 388 1.92 4.87 28.04
C LEU A 388 0.66 5.63 27.62
N HIS A 389 -0.35 5.74 28.48
CA HIS A 389 -1.58 6.47 28.18
C HIS A 389 -1.31 7.95 27.94
N ARG A 390 -0.40 8.54 28.70
CA ARG A 390 0.08 9.90 28.45
C ARG A 390 0.76 10.03 27.08
N PHE A 391 1.56 9.06 26.70
CA PHE A 391 2.24 9.06 25.40
C PHE A 391 1.26 8.86 24.24
N LEU A 392 0.39 7.84 24.29
CA LEU A 392 -0.50 7.51 23.17
C LEU A 392 -1.65 8.51 23.03
N PHE A 393 -2.29 8.88 24.15
CA PHE A 393 -3.57 9.58 24.15
C PHE A 393 -3.52 10.99 24.73
N ASP A 394 -2.31 11.48 25.08
CA ASP A 394 -2.14 12.74 25.82
C ASP A 394 -2.99 12.78 27.11
N ASP A 395 -3.20 11.59 27.72
CA ASP A 395 -4.00 11.47 28.93
C ASP A 395 -3.18 11.74 30.17
N MET A 396 -3.42 12.91 30.74
CA MET A 396 -2.72 13.37 31.97
C MET A 396 -3.39 12.91 33.23
N ASN A 397 -4.64 12.41 33.15
CA ASN A 397 -5.47 12.07 34.31
C ASN A 397 -5.72 10.56 34.43
N TYR A 398 -5.16 9.78 33.49
CA TYR A 398 -5.32 8.33 33.51
C TYR A 398 -4.85 7.73 34.84
N THR A 399 -5.67 6.85 35.36
CA THR A 399 -5.38 6.05 36.56
C THR A 399 -5.39 4.59 36.21
N PRO A 400 -4.27 3.85 36.40
CA PRO A 400 -4.19 2.44 36.06
C PRO A 400 -5.23 1.60 36.82
N VAL A 401 -5.78 0.61 36.16
CA VAL A 401 -6.54 -0.47 36.78
C VAL A 401 -5.62 -1.25 37.73
N SER A 402 -6.15 -1.83 38.78
CA SER A 402 -5.35 -2.65 39.71
C SER A 402 -4.80 -3.87 39.02
N TYR A 403 -3.49 -4.04 39.06
CA TYR A 403 -2.75 -5.19 38.53
C TYR A 403 -2.48 -6.25 39.59
#